data_3b7e6511eb724e9bb8a589c808a008a1
#
_entry.id   3b7e6511eb724e9bb8a589c808a008a1
#
_cell.length_a   1.000
_cell.length_b   1.000
_cell.length_c   1.000
_cell.angle_alpha   90.00
_cell.angle_beta   90.00
_cell.angle_gamma   90.00
#
_symmetry.space_group_name_H-M   'P 1'
#
loop_
_entity.id
_entity.type
_entity.pdbx_description
1 polymer ?
#
loop_
_entity_poly.entity_id
_entity_poly.type
_entity_poly.pdbx_seq_one_letter_code
_entity_poly.pdbx_strand_id
1 'polypeptide(L)'
;QQFFSFLLKDYSASTHLSQAILDWRDADSIARPSGAERDAYIKAELLALPTNAPFREIEELRNVMGMTPEIYAEVVPYLTTHGTQGQVNLNSAPVPVLRALPGMTDVTLSLILQMRSQGRRINDAADVLPQATQGGRGGGRAGQLGGPGVLNQLQTAATTVTNEIEVTITSRA
;
A
#
# COMPACT_ATOMS: atom_id res chain seq x y z
N GLN A 1 -5.81 -0.59 3.65
CA GLN A 1 -6.18 -1.74 4.49
C GLN A 1 -5.29 -2.96 4.22
N GLN A 2 -5.09 -3.41 2.96
CA GLN A 2 -4.27 -4.57 2.62
C GLN A 2 -2.85 -4.50 3.18
N PHE A 3 -2.21 -3.32 3.12
CA PHE A 3 -0.88 -3.10 3.67
C PHE A 3 -0.82 -3.38 5.18
N PHE A 4 -1.72 -2.78 5.95
CA PHE A 4 -1.77 -2.98 7.39
C PHE A 4 -2.18 -4.42 7.76
N SER A 5 -3.10 -5.05 7.00
CA SER A 5 -3.47 -6.45 7.24
C SER A 5 -2.29 -7.40 7.06
N PHE A 6 -1.42 -7.11 6.11
CA PHE A 6 -0.22 -7.90 5.88
C PHE A 6 0.81 -7.75 7.01
N LEU A 7 1.03 -6.51 7.48
CA LEU A 7 2.02 -6.23 8.52
C LEU A 7 1.54 -6.65 9.91
N LEU A 8 0.34 -6.22 10.30
CA LEU A 8 -0.13 -6.40 11.68
C LEU A 8 -0.65 -7.82 11.98
N LYS A 9 -0.92 -8.62 10.95
CA LYS A 9 -1.51 -9.98 11.09
C LYS A 9 -2.82 -10.03 11.89
N ASP A 10 -3.39 -8.87 12.20
CA ASP A 10 -4.67 -8.67 12.87
C ASP A 10 -5.58 -7.87 11.95
N TYR A 11 -6.62 -8.53 11.46
CA TYR A 11 -7.55 -7.92 10.51
C TYR A 11 -8.38 -6.80 11.15
N SER A 12 -8.79 -6.97 12.40
CA SER A 12 -9.60 -5.96 13.10
C SER A 12 -8.78 -4.70 13.37
N ALA A 13 -7.60 -4.84 13.97
CA ALA A 13 -6.70 -3.72 14.24
C ALA A 13 -6.29 -3.00 12.95
N SER A 14 -6.00 -3.75 11.87
CA SER A 14 -5.64 -3.17 10.58
C SER A 14 -6.80 -2.41 9.92
N THR A 15 -8.05 -2.88 10.10
CA THR A 15 -9.24 -2.19 9.58
C THR A 15 -9.48 -0.90 10.34
N HIS A 16 -9.45 -0.93 11.68
CA HIS A 16 -9.58 0.26 12.51
C HIS A 16 -8.52 1.30 12.16
N LEU A 17 -7.25 0.91 12.18
CA LEU A 17 -6.15 1.82 11.89
C LEU A 17 -6.24 2.42 10.48
N SER A 18 -6.55 1.60 9.48
CA SER A 18 -6.69 2.08 8.09
C SER A 18 -7.81 3.13 7.97
N GLN A 19 -8.94 2.91 8.63
CA GLN A 19 -10.07 3.84 8.58
C GLN A 19 -9.81 5.09 9.42
N ALA A 20 -9.18 4.97 10.58
CA ALA A 20 -8.78 6.12 11.39
C ALA A 20 -7.75 7.02 10.66
N ILE A 21 -6.82 6.43 9.88
CA ILE A 21 -5.90 7.20 9.04
C ILE A 21 -6.64 7.95 7.92
N LEU A 22 -7.67 7.34 7.35
CA LEU A 22 -8.46 7.99 6.31
C LEU A 22 -9.29 9.14 6.89
N ASP A 23 -9.95 8.94 8.04
CA ASP A 23 -10.72 9.98 8.73
C ASP A 23 -9.82 11.12 9.24
N TRP A 24 -8.59 10.81 9.68
CA TRP A 24 -7.62 11.84 10.08
C TRP A 24 -7.33 12.85 8.96
N ARG A 25 -7.31 12.37 7.71
CA ARG A 25 -6.79 13.14 6.56
C ARG A 25 -7.85 13.63 5.58
N ASP A 26 -9.07 13.14 5.61
CA ASP A 26 -10.13 13.64 4.71
C ASP A 26 -10.76 14.94 5.25
N ALA A 27 -11.48 15.64 4.39
CA ALA A 27 -11.94 16.99 4.69
C ALA A 27 -13.30 17.04 5.39
N ASP A 28 -13.94 15.90 5.58
CA ASP A 28 -15.23 15.83 6.27
C ASP A 28 -15.08 15.41 7.74
N SER A 29 -16.18 15.22 8.45
CA SER A 29 -16.20 14.81 9.86
C SER A 29 -17.13 13.60 10.05
N ILE A 30 -17.25 12.76 9.02
CA ILE A 30 -18.12 11.60 9.00
C ILE A 30 -17.27 10.35 9.24
N ALA A 31 -17.32 9.84 10.47
CA ALA A 31 -16.56 8.64 10.81
C ALA A 31 -16.92 7.45 9.94
N ARG A 32 -15.91 6.76 9.40
CA ARG A 32 -16.08 5.44 8.79
C ARG A 32 -16.53 4.41 9.83
N PRO A 33 -17.14 3.29 9.43
CA PRO A 33 -17.68 2.29 10.36
C PRO A 33 -16.70 1.81 11.44
N SER A 34 -15.41 1.78 11.12
CA SER A 34 -14.35 1.40 12.06
C SER A 34 -13.28 2.50 12.18
N GLY A 35 -13.58 3.71 11.74
CA GLY A 35 -12.69 4.85 11.82
C GLY A 35 -12.90 5.67 13.10
N ALA A 36 -12.29 6.84 13.13
CA ALA A 36 -12.37 7.74 14.28
C ALA A 36 -12.26 9.20 13.84
N GLU A 37 -13.29 9.95 14.15
CA GLU A 37 -13.34 11.39 14.01
C GLU A 37 -13.18 12.10 15.35
N ARG A 38 -13.17 13.43 15.35
CA ARG A 38 -12.92 14.31 16.48
C ARG A 38 -13.59 13.86 17.79
N ASP A 39 -14.87 13.47 17.73
CA ASP A 39 -15.61 13.09 18.93
C ASP A 39 -15.05 11.82 19.58
N ALA A 40 -14.58 10.88 18.79
CA ALA A 40 -13.95 9.66 19.29
C ALA A 40 -12.62 9.97 20.02
N TYR A 41 -11.81 10.90 19.50
CA TYR A 41 -10.57 11.35 20.13
C TYR A 41 -10.83 12.08 21.44
N ILE A 42 -11.83 12.98 21.47
CA ILE A 42 -12.24 13.69 22.70
C ILE A 42 -12.73 12.69 23.75
N LYS A 43 -13.57 11.73 23.37
CA LYS A 43 -14.06 10.69 24.28
C LYS A 43 -12.96 9.79 24.83
N ALA A 44 -11.90 9.57 24.03
CA ALA A 44 -10.73 8.81 24.43
C ALA A 44 -9.66 9.67 25.15
N GLU A 45 -9.97 10.93 25.44
CA GLU A 45 -9.08 11.90 26.11
C GLU A 45 -7.71 12.06 25.41
N LEU A 46 -7.68 11.90 24.09
CA LEU A 46 -6.47 12.08 23.30
C LEU A 46 -6.20 13.57 23.07
N LEU A 47 -4.92 13.97 23.24
CA LEU A 47 -4.51 15.36 23.11
C LEU A 47 -4.53 15.86 21.67
N ALA A 48 -4.17 15.02 20.73
CA ALA A 48 -4.20 15.35 19.31
C ALA A 48 -5.57 15.02 18.71
N LEU A 49 -6.03 15.86 17.80
CA LEU A 49 -7.32 15.72 17.12
C LEU A 49 -7.07 15.62 15.61
N PRO A 50 -7.94 14.93 14.86
CA PRO A 50 -7.86 14.85 13.41
C PRO A 50 -7.75 16.24 12.79
N THR A 51 -6.83 16.37 11.84
CA THR A 51 -6.58 17.63 11.15
C THR A 51 -7.51 17.87 9.97
N ASN A 52 -8.22 16.84 9.54
CA ASN A 52 -9.07 16.81 8.34
C ASN A 52 -8.34 17.40 7.12
N ALA A 53 -7.04 17.05 7.00
CA ALA A 53 -6.14 17.50 5.96
C ALA A 53 -5.05 16.45 5.69
N PRO A 54 -4.47 16.41 4.49
CA PRO A 54 -3.34 15.53 4.19
C PRO A 54 -2.22 15.67 5.22
N PHE A 55 -1.59 14.55 5.58
CA PHE A 55 -0.43 14.54 6.46
C PHE A 55 0.69 15.43 5.89
N ARG A 56 1.23 16.31 6.70
CA ARG A 56 2.38 17.15 6.37
C ARG A 56 3.69 16.41 6.65
N GLU A 57 3.71 15.69 7.76
CA GLU A 57 4.85 14.92 8.23
C GLU A 57 4.42 13.52 8.61
N ILE A 58 5.31 12.55 8.45
CA ILE A 58 5.02 11.15 8.75
C ILE A 58 4.79 10.92 10.25
N GLU A 59 5.36 11.77 11.09
CA GLU A 59 5.25 11.76 12.53
C GLU A 59 3.82 12.00 13.04
N GLU A 60 2.99 12.68 12.27
CA GLU A 60 1.57 12.89 12.60
C GLU A 60 0.82 11.57 12.75
N LEU A 61 1.26 10.50 12.08
CA LEU A 61 0.68 9.16 12.23
C LEU A 61 0.68 8.66 13.67
N ARG A 62 1.62 9.13 14.52
CA ARG A 62 1.67 8.76 15.94
C ARG A 62 0.43 9.19 16.72
N ASN A 63 -0.26 10.21 16.21
CA ASN A 63 -1.44 10.77 16.83
C ASN A 63 -2.74 10.09 16.38
N VAL A 64 -2.68 9.24 15.35
CA VAL A 64 -3.87 8.56 14.84
C VAL A 64 -4.32 7.49 15.84
N MET A 65 -5.62 7.47 16.12
CA MET A 65 -6.22 6.50 17.04
C MET A 65 -5.92 5.05 16.60
N GLY A 66 -5.40 4.25 17.54
CA GLY A 66 -4.96 2.88 17.27
C GLY A 66 -3.51 2.74 16.80
N MET A 67 -2.79 3.85 16.57
CA MET A 67 -1.36 3.81 16.27
C MET A 67 -0.56 3.66 17.56
N THR A 68 0.05 2.50 17.78
CA THR A 68 0.98 2.30 18.91
C THR A 68 2.42 2.58 18.46
N PRO A 69 3.35 2.82 19.40
CA PRO A 69 4.77 2.99 19.06
C PRO A 69 5.35 1.81 18.27
N GLU A 70 4.92 0.59 18.58
CA GLU A 70 5.36 -0.64 17.92
C GLU A 70 4.85 -0.69 16.48
N ILE A 71 3.55 -0.43 16.27
CA ILE A 71 2.95 -0.36 14.93
C ILE A 71 3.61 0.75 14.11
N TYR A 72 3.81 1.92 14.71
CA TYR A 72 4.48 3.03 14.04
C TYR A 72 5.89 2.64 13.57
N ALA A 73 6.69 2.04 14.44
CA ALA A 73 8.04 1.61 14.09
C ALA A 73 8.07 0.56 12.96
N GLU A 74 7.05 -0.31 12.91
CA GLU A 74 6.92 -1.34 11.88
C GLU A 74 6.49 -0.75 10.53
N VAL A 75 5.61 0.25 10.49
CA VAL A 75 5.03 0.75 9.25
C VAL A 75 5.77 1.93 8.64
N VAL A 76 6.40 2.78 9.46
CA VAL A 76 7.04 4.02 8.99
C VAL A 76 8.10 3.83 7.90
N PRO A 77 8.90 2.74 7.88
CA PRO A 77 9.88 2.54 6.81
C PRO A 77 9.27 2.37 5.41
N TYR A 78 7.97 2.14 5.33
CA TYR A 78 7.26 1.89 4.07
C TYR A 78 6.32 3.02 3.67
N LEU A 79 6.27 4.09 4.45
CA LEU A 79 5.34 5.20 4.25
C LEU A 79 6.07 6.49 3.91
N THR A 80 5.42 7.36 3.16
CA THR A 80 5.90 8.69 2.84
C THR A 80 4.74 9.66 2.72
N THR A 81 4.96 10.91 3.07
CA THR A 81 4.05 12.03 2.79
C THR A 81 4.38 12.72 1.47
N HIS A 82 5.48 12.34 0.83
CA HIS A 82 5.90 12.85 -0.46
C HIS A 82 5.40 11.97 -1.59
N GLY A 83 5.13 12.57 -2.75
CA GLY A 83 4.64 11.87 -3.94
C GLY A 83 3.27 12.36 -4.38
N THR A 84 3.14 12.67 -5.67
CA THR A 84 1.97 13.35 -6.21
C THR A 84 0.87 12.41 -6.71
N GLN A 85 1.17 11.14 -6.95
CA GLN A 85 0.24 10.24 -7.63
C GLN A 85 -0.12 8.95 -6.88
N GLY A 86 0.46 8.71 -5.72
CA GLY A 86 0.17 7.49 -4.94
C GLY A 86 0.54 6.18 -5.64
N GLN A 87 1.37 6.24 -6.68
CA GLN A 87 1.82 5.06 -7.42
C GLN A 87 3.10 4.49 -6.83
N VAL A 88 3.20 3.16 -6.86
CA VAL A 88 4.33 2.41 -6.32
C VAL A 88 5.22 1.92 -7.44
N ASN A 89 6.53 2.20 -7.35
CA ASN A 89 7.49 1.79 -8.36
C ASN A 89 7.80 0.29 -8.26
N LEU A 90 7.44 -0.48 -9.29
CA LEU A 90 7.66 -1.92 -9.34
C LEU A 90 9.15 -2.31 -9.37
N ASN A 91 10.06 -1.42 -9.72
CA ASN A 91 11.48 -1.72 -9.76
C ASN A 91 12.18 -1.55 -8.41
N SER A 92 11.65 -0.71 -7.49
CA SER A 92 12.33 -0.35 -6.25
C SER A 92 11.55 -0.66 -4.98
N ALA A 93 10.23 -0.69 -5.03
CA ALA A 93 9.40 -0.82 -3.84
C ALA A 93 9.72 -2.08 -3.01
N PRO A 94 9.71 -1.98 -1.67
CA PRO A 94 9.88 -3.12 -0.77
C PRO A 94 8.76 -4.16 -0.93
N VAL A 95 9.07 -5.42 -0.59
CA VAL A 95 8.12 -6.54 -0.70
C VAL A 95 6.79 -6.29 0.03
N PRO A 96 6.76 -5.75 1.28
CA PRO A 96 5.50 -5.45 1.95
C PRO A 96 4.61 -4.46 1.18
N VAL A 97 5.21 -3.46 0.56
CA VAL A 97 4.50 -2.47 -0.26
C VAL A 97 3.95 -3.11 -1.54
N LEU A 98 4.76 -3.94 -2.22
CA LEU A 98 4.31 -4.68 -3.40
C LEU A 98 3.13 -5.59 -3.09
N ARG A 99 3.17 -6.32 -1.97
CA ARG A 99 2.06 -7.20 -1.54
C ARG A 99 0.76 -6.44 -1.29
N ALA A 100 0.85 -5.16 -0.94
CA ALA A 100 -0.32 -4.32 -0.68
C ALA A 100 -0.98 -3.76 -1.96
N LEU A 101 -0.35 -3.92 -3.12
CA LEU A 101 -0.91 -3.41 -4.37
C LEU A 101 -2.16 -4.18 -4.77
N PRO A 102 -3.21 -3.47 -5.20
CA PRO A 102 -4.38 -4.12 -5.80
C PRO A 102 -3.98 -5.01 -6.99
N GLY A 103 -4.50 -6.22 -7.03
CA GLY A 103 -4.18 -7.17 -8.10
C GLY A 103 -2.82 -7.88 -7.98
N MET A 104 -2.04 -7.60 -6.92
CA MET A 104 -0.78 -8.32 -6.68
C MET A 104 -1.08 -9.77 -6.27
N THR A 105 -0.48 -10.71 -7.00
CA THR A 105 -0.51 -12.14 -6.68
C THR A 105 0.89 -12.63 -6.31
N ASP A 106 0.98 -13.79 -5.64
CA ASP A 106 2.29 -14.38 -5.33
C ASP A 106 3.10 -14.72 -6.59
N VAL A 107 2.44 -15.07 -7.68
CA VAL A 107 3.07 -15.32 -8.99
C VAL A 107 3.65 -14.03 -9.55
N THR A 108 2.87 -12.96 -9.58
CA THR A 108 3.30 -11.63 -10.04
C THR A 108 4.46 -11.10 -9.20
N LEU A 109 4.35 -11.21 -7.87
CA LEU A 109 5.42 -10.82 -6.96
C LEU A 109 6.71 -11.59 -7.22
N SER A 110 6.62 -12.91 -7.40
CA SER A 110 7.78 -13.77 -7.70
C SER A 110 8.45 -13.37 -9.00
N LEU A 111 7.68 -13.04 -10.05
CA LEU A 111 8.22 -12.54 -11.32
C LEU A 111 8.93 -11.20 -11.15
N ILE A 112 8.34 -10.26 -10.39
CA ILE A 112 8.99 -8.97 -10.07
C ILE A 112 10.34 -9.20 -9.40
N LEU A 113 10.38 -10.03 -8.36
CA LEU A 113 11.60 -10.31 -7.61
C LEU A 113 12.64 -11.05 -8.47
N GLN A 114 12.21 -11.96 -9.33
CA GLN A 114 13.09 -12.66 -10.28
C GLN A 114 13.70 -11.69 -11.29
N MET A 115 12.90 -10.79 -11.87
CA MET A 115 13.41 -9.78 -12.82
C MET A 115 14.42 -8.86 -12.14
N ARG A 116 14.11 -8.40 -10.93
CA ARG A 116 15.02 -7.55 -10.12
C ARG A 116 16.35 -8.27 -9.84
N SER A 117 16.30 -9.55 -9.42
CA SER A 117 17.54 -10.32 -9.12
C SER A 117 18.42 -10.55 -10.35
N GLN A 118 17.84 -10.54 -11.54
CA GLN A 118 18.52 -10.65 -12.83
C GLN A 118 19.00 -9.29 -13.38
N GLY A 119 18.78 -8.19 -12.65
CA GLY A 119 19.08 -6.84 -13.14
C GLY A 119 18.18 -6.39 -14.32
N ARG A 120 17.08 -7.10 -14.56
CA ARG A 120 16.13 -6.76 -15.63
C ARG A 120 15.16 -5.69 -15.15
N ARG A 121 15.05 -4.63 -15.92
CA ARG A 121 14.09 -3.55 -15.63
C ARG A 121 12.70 -3.95 -16.08
N ILE A 122 11.72 -3.66 -15.24
CA ILE A 122 10.30 -3.74 -15.55
C ILE A 122 9.93 -2.41 -16.20
N ASN A 123 9.47 -2.45 -17.46
CA ASN A 123 9.10 -1.25 -18.20
C ASN A 123 7.59 -1.02 -18.20
N ASP A 124 6.82 -2.09 -18.08
CA ASP A 124 5.35 -2.07 -18.01
C ASP A 124 4.85 -3.09 -16.98
N ALA A 125 3.71 -2.82 -16.36
CA ALA A 125 3.06 -3.77 -15.47
C ALA A 125 2.68 -5.09 -16.17
N ALA A 126 2.49 -5.07 -17.48
CA ALA A 126 2.24 -6.26 -18.29
C ALA A 126 3.44 -7.24 -18.32
N ASP A 127 4.66 -6.75 -18.12
CA ASP A 127 5.89 -7.58 -18.12
C ASP A 127 5.90 -8.59 -16.97
N VAL A 128 5.14 -8.31 -15.90
CA VAL A 128 5.10 -9.12 -14.67
C VAL A 128 3.79 -9.87 -14.48
N LEU A 129 2.90 -9.82 -15.46
CA LEU A 129 1.70 -10.64 -15.43
C LEU A 129 2.00 -12.03 -16.01
N PRO A 130 1.41 -13.11 -15.46
CA PRO A 130 1.50 -14.42 -16.06
C PRO A 130 0.92 -14.33 -17.48
N GLN A 131 1.76 -14.56 -18.48
CA GLN A 131 1.28 -14.67 -19.86
C GLN A 131 0.35 -15.89 -19.90
N ALA A 132 -0.93 -15.65 -20.14
CA ALA A 132 -1.82 -16.72 -20.53
C ALA A 132 -1.22 -17.33 -21.78
N THR A 133 -0.71 -18.56 -21.67
CA THR A 133 -0.13 -19.30 -22.78
C THR A 133 -1.10 -19.28 -23.94
N GLN A 134 -0.78 -18.52 -24.98
CA GLN A 134 -1.44 -18.60 -26.27
C GLN A 134 -1.10 -19.97 -26.85
N GLY A 135 -1.93 -20.95 -26.61
CA GLY A 135 -1.74 -22.27 -27.22
C GLY A 135 -2.42 -23.39 -26.44
N GLY A 136 -3.73 -23.48 -26.54
CA GLY A 136 -4.46 -24.62 -25.99
C GLY A 136 -5.96 -24.47 -26.14
N ARG A 137 -6.52 -24.98 -27.26
CA ARG A 137 -7.94 -25.32 -27.36
C ARG A 137 -8.25 -26.40 -26.31
N GLY A 138 -8.67 -26.01 -25.14
CA GLY A 138 -9.10 -26.88 -24.05
C GLY A 138 -9.81 -26.09 -23.01
N GLY A 139 -11.15 -26.12 -23.01
CA GLY A 139 -11.95 -25.47 -21.99
C GLY A 139 -11.69 -26.07 -20.62
N GLY A 140 -11.18 -25.29 -19.68
CA GLY A 140 -11.01 -25.67 -18.28
C GLY A 140 -10.44 -24.53 -17.47
N ARG A 141 -11.20 -24.00 -16.54
CA ARG A 141 -10.89 -23.26 -15.29
C ARG A 141 -9.58 -22.44 -15.12
N ALA A 142 -8.86 -22.11 -16.19
CA ALA A 142 -7.65 -21.25 -16.11
C ALA A 142 -7.95 -19.75 -16.23
N GLY A 143 -9.21 -19.33 -16.21
CA GLY A 143 -9.63 -17.94 -16.44
C GLY A 143 -9.57 -17.03 -15.23
N GLN A 144 -8.98 -17.42 -14.08
CA GLN A 144 -9.11 -16.68 -12.84
C GLN A 144 -7.82 -16.05 -12.29
N LEU A 145 -6.68 -16.19 -12.96
CA LEU A 145 -5.38 -15.77 -12.43
C LEU A 145 -4.72 -14.57 -13.15
N GLY A 146 -5.39 -13.89 -14.07
CA GLY A 146 -4.80 -12.76 -14.77
C GLY A 146 -5.71 -12.13 -15.82
N GLY A 147 -6.97 -11.87 -15.47
CA GLY A 147 -7.91 -11.19 -16.37
C GLY A 147 -7.58 -9.69 -16.55
N PRO A 148 -8.19 -9.03 -17.56
CA PRO A 148 -7.99 -7.59 -17.84
C PRO A 148 -8.16 -6.69 -16.62
N GLY A 149 -8.97 -7.09 -15.63
CA GLY A 149 -9.19 -6.35 -14.40
C GLY A 149 -7.95 -6.28 -13.48
N VAL A 150 -7.15 -7.36 -13.42
CA VAL A 150 -5.91 -7.39 -12.61
C VAL A 150 -4.85 -6.48 -13.21
N LEU A 151 -4.71 -6.49 -14.54
CA LEU A 151 -3.81 -5.60 -15.25
C LEU A 151 -4.17 -4.13 -14.99
N ASN A 152 -5.43 -3.76 -15.14
CA ASN A 152 -5.89 -2.40 -14.91
C ASN A 152 -5.64 -1.95 -13.45
N GLN A 153 -5.87 -2.83 -12.47
CA GLN A 153 -5.62 -2.52 -11.06
C GLN A 153 -4.13 -2.29 -10.79
N LEU A 154 -3.26 -3.14 -11.32
CA LEU A 154 -1.81 -2.98 -11.19
C LEU A 154 -1.31 -1.73 -11.93
N GLN A 155 -1.76 -1.47 -13.15
CA GLN A 155 -1.36 -0.29 -13.93
C GLN A 155 -1.76 1.02 -13.25
N THR A 156 -2.92 1.04 -12.58
CA THR A 156 -3.37 2.22 -11.84
C THR A 156 -2.57 2.47 -10.57
N ALA A 157 -2.18 1.41 -9.87
CA ALA A 157 -1.51 1.48 -8.57
C ALA A 157 0.02 1.45 -8.65
N ALA A 158 0.59 1.12 -9.82
CA ALA A 158 2.02 0.93 -9.99
C ALA A 158 2.61 1.84 -11.08
N THR A 159 3.87 2.20 -10.90
CA THR A 159 4.68 2.86 -11.93
C THR A 159 5.98 2.08 -12.14
N THR A 160 6.58 2.27 -13.28
CA THR A 160 7.87 1.70 -13.64
C THR A 160 8.96 2.76 -13.79
N VAL A 161 8.56 4.03 -13.72
CA VAL A 161 9.44 5.20 -13.87
C VAL A 161 9.41 6.00 -12.57
N THR A 162 10.59 6.29 -12.04
CA THR A 162 10.77 7.22 -10.93
C THR A 162 11.04 8.59 -11.52
N ASN A 163 10.07 9.49 -11.45
CA ASN A 163 10.26 10.89 -11.87
C ASN A 163 10.76 11.80 -10.74
N GLU A 164 10.96 11.25 -9.55
CA GLU A 164 11.47 11.97 -8.38
C GLU A 164 12.74 11.32 -7.87
N ILE A 165 13.65 12.16 -7.36
CA ILE A 165 14.87 11.71 -6.68
C ILE A 165 14.43 10.94 -5.43
N GLU A 166 14.57 9.63 -5.47
CA GLU A 166 14.34 8.77 -4.32
C GLU A 166 15.42 9.10 -3.29
N VAL A 167 15.01 9.74 -2.19
CA VAL A 167 15.90 9.88 -1.03
C VAL A 167 16.02 8.51 -0.40
N THR A 168 17.02 7.77 -0.79
CA THR A 168 17.38 6.51 -0.14
C THR A 168 17.88 6.83 1.25
N ILE A 169 17.07 6.59 2.28
CA ILE A 169 17.53 6.57 3.66
C ILE A 169 18.37 5.32 3.84
N THR A 170 19.67 5.44 3.63
CA THR A 170 20.64 4.43 4.05
C THR A 170 20.74 4.49 5.56
N SER A 171 20.15 3.52 6.26
CA SER A 171 20.49 3.28 7.67
C SER A 171 21.95 2.84 7.71
N ARG A 172 22.80 3.66 8.28
CA ARG A 172 24.12 3.21 8.71
C ARG A 172 23.94 2.35 9.96
N ALA A 173 24.41 1.13 9.90
CA ALA A 173 24.64 0.28 11.04
C ALA A 173 25.67 0.90 11.99
#